data_e101c16d2ae7d3b8c480223d53c0d3c7
#
_entry.id   e101c16d2ae7d3b8c480223d53c0d3c7
#
_cell.length_a   1.000
_cell.length_b   1.000
_cell.length_c   1.000
_cell.angle_alpha   90.00
_cell.angle_beta   90.00
_cell.angle_gamma   90.00
#
_symmetry.space_group_name_H-M   'P 1'
#
loop_
_entity.id
_entity.type
_entity.pdbx_description
1 polymer ?
#
loop_
_entity_poly.entity_id
_entity_poly.type
_entity_poly.pdbx_seq_one_letter_code
_entity_poly.pdbx_strand_id
1 'polypeptide(L)'
;MHLATSIAALGIVGCSCLRFAAGQGSSTFRFVFTEEPGQYVVGLRVVEQYDHSRTFQLEGGSSEKSAGVGSPRPLQTLVWYPAPRSNNRTMTFGNYEALIKTETSFGKPVEDGKPQKFVESYMEGTTDLPAWAVRDAEMHPGRFPVVIYAPSLNAPATENIELCEYLASQGFVVIASPSMGATSRSMTVDIPGANAEAQDISFLLGFAVSLPDTDMSKVAAIGYSWGGMAALFAAARDKRIDALVSLDGSFRYSPDTPHQAADIHPDRMTIPLLVFSRAEETLETWDAMRQDKNQCACAPNVLNEWTQGDLLHVRLLAISHIQFSSLYQRSERFKKDGLHFVPADYSLEDGIASYNWMARYTLEFLNAYLKHDDTAVLFLKRTPAENGVPKHLIALSLRQASHQPEQANTPAKK
;
A
#
# COMPACT_ATOMS: atom_id res chain seq x y z
N MET A 1 8.88 -26.04 -31.31
CA MET A 1 9.49 -26.03 -29.97
C MET A 1 8.68 -25.04 -29.17
N HIS A 2 7.85 -25.52 -28.25
CA HIS A 2 6.89 -24.69 -27.54
C HIS A 2 7.54 -24.10 -26.29
N LEU A 3 7.59 -22.77 -26.21
CA LEU A 3 7.84 -22.07 -24.95
C LEU A 3 6.49 -21.97 -24.20
N ALA A 4 6.40 -22.68 -23.10
CA ALA A 4 5.30 -22.55 -22.17
C ALA A 4 5.51 -21.29 -21.29
N THR A 5 4.68 -20.30 -21.47
CA THR A 5 4.57 -19.14 -20.57
C THR A 5 3.84 -19.60 -19.32
N SER A 6 4.57 -19.86 -18.26
CA SER A 6 3.99 -20.12 -16.94
C SER A 6 3.53 -18.82 -16.32
N ILE A 7 2.25 -18.52 -16.43
CA ILE A 7 1.58 -17.55 -15.57
C ILE A 7 1.45 -18.23 -14.20
N ALA A 8 2.22 -17.80 -13.23
CA ALA A 8 2.00 -18.16 -11.84
C ALA A 8 0.68 -17.52 -11.39
N ALA A 9 -0.42 -18.22 -11.61
CA ALA A 9 -1.70 -17.90 -11.01
C ALA A 9 -1.55 -18.10 -9.51
N LEU A 10 -1.76 -17.06 -8.72
CA LEU A 10 -2.06 -17.20 -7.29
C LEU A 10 -3.19 -18.25 -7.18
N GLY A 11 -2.88 -19.38 -6.59
CA GLY A 11 -3.81 -20.49 -6.48
C GLY A 11 -5.04 -20.10 -5.67
N ILE A 12 -6.16 -19.92 -6.35
CA ILE A 12 -7.48 -19.94 -5.75
C ILE A 12 -7.78 -21.42 -5.47
N VAL A 13 -7.62 -21.84 -4.22
CA VAL A 13 -8.07 -23.15 -3.76
C VAL A 13 -9.59 -23.10 -3.70
N GLY A 14 -10.24 -23.76 -4.65
CA GLY A 14 -11.68 -23.94 -4.65
C GLY A 14 -12.13 -24.82 -3.50
N CYS A 15 -12.85 -24.25 -2.55
CA CYS A 15 -13.61 -24.97 -1.56
C CYS A 15 -15.01 -25.23 -2.12
N SER A 16 -15.41 -26.51 -2.19
CA SER A 16 -16.72 -26.94 -2.71
C SER A 16 -17.83 -26.46 -1.80
N CYS A 17 -18.69 -25.57 -2.28
CA CYS A 17 -19.81 -25.01 -1.54
C CYS A 17 -21.12 -25.70 -1.85
N LEU A 18 -21.83 -26.05 -0.79
CA LEU A 18 -23.25 -26.38 -0.78
C LEU A 18 -24.08 -25.14 -1.17
N ARG A 19 -24.95 -25.30 -2.17
CA ARG A 19 -25.86 -24.25 -2.61
C ARG A 19 -27.00 -24.06 -1.62
N PHE A 20 -27.12 -22.88 -1.02
CA PHE A 20 -28.37 -22.38 -0.50
C PHE A 20 -28.91 -21.29 -1.44
N ALA A 21 -30.18 -21.43 -1.80
CA ALA A 21 -30.89 -20.46 -2.64
C ALA A 21 -31.16 -19.20 -1.78
N ALA A 22 -30.52 -18.09 -2.12
CA ALA A 22 -30.81 -16.80 -1.53
C ALA A 22 -31.80 -16.03 -2.41
N GLY A 23 -32.82 -15.50 -1.75
CA GLY A 23 -33.83 -14.64 -2.37
C GLY A 23 -33.21 -13.37 -2.94
N GLN A 24 -33.62 -12.98 -4.13
CA GLN A 24 -33.21 -11.76 -4.81
C GLN A 24 -33.82 -10.54 -4.13
N GLY A 25 -33.02 -9.90 -3.27
CA GLY A 25 -33.17 -8.49 -2.97
C GLY A 25 -31.99 -7.77 -3.59
N SER A 26 -32.19 -6.95 -4.64
CA SER A 26 -31.13 -6.08 -5.17
C SER A 26 -30.83 -4.98 -4.16
N SER A 27 -30.03 -5.27 -3.12
CA SER A 27 -29.43 -4.20 -2.35
C SER A 27 -28.40 -3.54 -3.26
N THR A 28 -28.50 -2.24 -3.46
CA THR A 28 -27.50 -1.42 -4.14
C THR A 28 -26.27 -1.30 -3.24
N PHE A 29 -25.52 -2.41 -3.10
CA PHE A 29 -24.27 -2.41 -2.38
C PHE A 29 -23.33 -1.39 -3.01
N ARG A 30 -22.77 -0.52 -2.21
CA ARG A 30 -21.81 0.49 -2.64
C ARG A 30 -20.73 0.66 -1.56
N PHE A 31 -19.47 0.66 -1.99
CA PHE A 31 -18.38 1.07 -1.12
C PHE A 31 -18.56 2.53 -0.67
N VAL A 32 -18.50 2.75 0.62
CA VAL A 32 -18.56 4.09 1.22
C VAL A 32 -17.39 4.25 2.17
N PHE A 33 -16.56 5.25 1.89
CA PHE A 33 -15.52 5.67 2.83
C PHE A 33 -16.18 6.58 3.87
N THR A 34 -16.18 6.17 5.14
CA THR A 34 -16.95 6.82 6.22
C THR A 34 -16.09 7.66 7.16
N GLU A 35 -14.76 7.64 6.99
CA GLU A 35 -13.90 8.51 7.78
C GLU A 35 -14.11 9.98 7.36
N GLU A 36 -14.24 10.83 8.35
CA GLU A 36 -14.42 12.26 8.11
C GLU A 36 -13.11 12.90 7.61
N PRO A 37 -13.18 13.75 6.58
CA PRO A 37 -12.00 14.48 6.13
C PRO A 37 -11.45 15.33 7.27
N GLY A 38 -10.13 15.53 7.27
CA GLY A 38 -9.45 16.41 8.21
C GLY A 38 -9.74 17.89 7.97
N GLN A 39 -8.93 18.73 8.60
CA GLN A 39 -9.13 20.19 8.54
C GLN A 39 -8.73 20.81 7.18
N TYR A 40 -7.99 20.09 6.35
CA TYR A 40 -7.49 20.60 5.07
C TYR A 40 -8.32 20.09 3.89
N VAL A 41 -8.49 20.96 2.89
CA VAL A 41 -8.88 20.50 1.55
C VAL A 41 -7.71 19.72 0.96
N VAL A 42 -8.01 18.74 0.13
CA VAL A 42 -6.97 17.95 -0.54
C VAL A 42 -6.61 18.59 -1.87
N GLY A 43 -5.32 18.90 -2.07
CA GLY A 43 -4.77 19.20 -3.39
C GLY A 43 -4.19 17.95 -4.03
N LEU A 44 -4.26 17.85 -5.35
CA LEU A 44 -3.54 16.81 -6.13
C LEU A 44 -2.69 17.46 -7.20
N ARG A 45 -1.40 17.13 -7.21
CA ARG A 45 -0.50 17.44 -8.33
C ARG A 45 -0.02 16.15 -8.98
N VAL A 46 0.04 16.14 -10.31
CA VAL A 46 0.66 15.04 -11.06
C VAL A 46 1.95 15.56 -11.68
N VAL A 47 3.03 14.86 -11.42
CA VAL A 47 4.37 15.24 -11.87
C VAL A 47 4.93 14.13 -12.75
N GLU A 48 5.31 14.48 -13.96
CA GLU A 48 5.92 13.57 -14.92
C GLU A 48 7.43 13.64 -14.74
N GLN A 49 8.03 12.53 -14.29
CA GLN A 49 9.45 12.47 -13.97
C GLN A 49 10.12 11.30 -14.67
N TYR A 50 11.43 11.43 -14.90
CA TYR A 50 12.26 10.35 -15.38
C TYR A 50 13.41 10.09 -14.40
N ASP A 51 13.55 8.83 -13.99
CA ASP A 51 14.79 8.41 -13.35
C ASP A 51 15.84 8.04 -14.42
N HIS A 52 16.78 8.95 -14.63
CA HIS A 52 17.85 8.80 -15.61
C HIS A 52 18.95 7.82 -15.17
N SER A 53 18.93 7.35 -13.92
CA SER A 53 19.89 6.35 -13.44
C SER A 53 19.52 4.93 -13.84
N ARG A 54 18.27 4.71 -14.31
CA ARG A 54 17.73 3.40 -14.68
C ARG A 54 17.13 3.43 -16.08
N THR A 55 17.25 2.30 -16.79
CA THR A 55 16.66 2.12 -18.12
C THR A 55 15.32 1.43 -18.02
N PHE A 56 14.41 1.75 -18.96
CA PHE A 56 13.07 1.21 -19.05
C PHE A 56 12.69 0.94 -20.50
N GLN A 57 11.93 -0.13 -20.74
CA GLN A 57 11.42 -0.51 -22.06
C GLN A 57 9.91 -0.27 -22.08
N LEU A 58 9.46 0.66 -22.92
CA LEU A 58 8.04 0.86 -23.18
C LEU A 58 7.51 -0.32 -24.00
N GLU A 59 6.50 -1.02 -23.49
CA GLU A 59 5.81 -2.07 -24.22
C GLU A 59 5.06 -1.45 -25.42
N GLY A 60 5.16 -2.04 -26.60
CA GLY A 60 4.42 -1.60 -27.81
C GLY A 60 5.18 -0.71 -28.79
N GLY A 61 6.44 -0.43 -28.58
CA GLY A 61 7.28 0.26 -29.57
C GLY A 61 7.61 -0.65 -30.77
N SER A 62 6.81 -0.55 -31.84
CA SER A 62 6.96 -1.30 -33.09
C SER A 62 8.13 -0.82 -33.96
N SER A 63 9.28 -0.52 -33.42
CA SER A 63 10.45 -0.23 -34.24
C SER A 63 11.62 -1.13 -33.85
N GLU A 64 11.93 -2.10 -34.72
CA GLU A 64 13.13 -2.92 -34.70
C GLU A 64 14.43 -2.10 -34.66
N LYS A 65 14.35 -0.77 -34.74
CA LYS A 65 15.50 0.15 -34.75
C LYS A 65 15.90 0.70 -33.37
N SER A 66 15.16 0.44 -32.30
CA SER A 66 15.48 0.92 -30.94
C SER A 66 15.95 -0.21 -30.00
N ALA A 67 16.27 -1.36 -30.51
CA ALA A 67 16.83 -2.49 -29.75
C ALA A 67 18.26 -2.20 -29.30
N GLY A 68 18.47 -1.30 -28.34
CA GLY A 68 19.84 -1.04 -27.85
C GLY A 68 19.99 0.00 -26.75
N VAL A 69 19.13 1.00 -26.69
CA VAL A 69 19.21 2.03 -25.63
C VAL A 69 17.82 2.16 -24.98
N GLY A 70 17.66 1.62 -23.76
CA GLY A 70 16.44 1.83 -22.99
C GLY A 70 16.24 3.33 -22.71
N SER A 71 14.99 3.77 -22.68
CA SER A 71 14.63 5.11 -22.23
C SER A 71 14.83 5.23 -20.71
N PRO A 72 15.02 6.44 -20.16
CA PRO A 72 14.97 6.62 -18.72
C PRO A 72 13.64 6.09 -18.14
N ARG A 73 13.69 5.57 -16.90
CA ARG A 73 12.50 5.03 -16.24
C ARG A 73 11.46 6.12 -16.00
N PRO A 74 10.25 6.03 -16.59
CA PRO A 74 9.20 7.00 -16.35
C PRO A 74 8.58 6.78 -14.97
N LEU A 75 8.27 7.86 -14.27
CA LEU A 75 7.59 7.86 -12.97
C LEU A 75 6.53 8.96 -12.95
N GLN A 76 5.32 8.65 -13.40
CA GLN A 76 4.18 9.53 -13.16
C GLN A 76 3.88 9.53 -11.67
N THR A 77 4.18 10.64 -11.03
CA THR A 77 4.09 10.80 -9.58
C THR A 77 2.84 11.59 -9.22
N LEU A 78 2.01 10.99 -8.37
CA LEU A 78 0.86 11.65 -7.78
C LEU A 78 1.26 12.17 -6.39
N VAL A 79 0.93 13.43 -6.13
CA VAL A 79 1.18 14.08 -4.85
C VAL A 79 -0.14 14.62 -4.32
N TRP A 80 -0.66 14.02 -3.26
CA TRP A 80 -1.79 14.54 -2.48
C TRP A 80 -1.25 15.36 -1.32
N TYR A 81 -1.80 16.52 -1.09
CA TYR A 81 -1.28 17.45 -0.08
C TYR A 81 -2.37 18.31 0.53
N PRO A 82 -2.14 18.84 1.74
CA PRO A 82 -3.00 19.85 2.33
C PRO A 82 -3.09 21.09 1.47
N ALA A 83 -4.31 21.53 1.17
CA ALA A 83 -4.61 22.75 0.42
C ALA A 83 -5.54 23.67 1.22
N PRO A 84 -5.52 24.98 0.98
CA PRO A 84 -6.46 25.91 1.58
C PRO A 84 -7.87 25.67 1.00
N ARG A 85 -8.88 26.12 1.74
CA ARG A 85 -10.28 26.07 1.24
C ARG A 85 -10.40 26.91 -0.03
N SER A 86 -11.00 26.32 -1.05
CA SER A 86 -11.27 26.97 -2.33
C SER A 86 -12.65 26.59 -2.85
N ASN A 87 -13.18 27.38 -3.78
CA ASN A 87 -14.42 27.07 -4.50
C ASN A 87 -14.17 26.25 -5.79
N ASN A 88 -12.94 25.75 -5.97
CA ASN A 88 -12.61 24.96 -7.14
C ASN A 88 -13.33 23.60 -7.09
N ARG A 89 -13.72 23.12 -8.26
CA ARG A 89 -14.36 21.82 -8.37
C ARG A 89 -13.40 20.70 -7.99
N THR A 90 -13.87 19.75 -7.20
CA THR A 90 -13.14 18.54 -6.91
C THR A 90 -13.06 17.62 -8.12
N MET A 91 -12.09 16.74 -8.15
CA MET A 91 -11.94 15.69 -9.14
C MET A 91 -13.08 14.66 -9.01
N THR A 92 -13.17 13.81 -10.02
CA THR A 92 -13.96 12.57 -9.98
C THR A 92 -13.02 11.37 -10.11
N PHE A 93 -13.53 10.17 -9.82
CA PHE A 93 -12.74 8.95 -10.03
C PHE A 93 -12.40 8.74 -11.51
N GLY A 94 -13.20 9.25 -12.46
CA GLY A 94 -12.87 9.27 -13.89
C GLY A 94 -11.63 10.12 -14.22
N ASN A 95 -11.38 11.19 -13.48
CA ASN A 95 -10.15 11.95 -13.63
C ASN A 95 -8.92 11.14 -13.19
N TYR A 96 -9.04 10.32 -12.14
CA TYR A 96 -7.99 9.39 -11.72
C TYR A 96 -7.78 8.25 -12.72
N GLU A 97 -8.88 7.71 -13.32
CA GLU A 97 -8.78 6.70 -14.37
C GLU A 97 -7.97 7.20 -15.57
N ALA A 98 -8.17 8.46 -15.98
CA ALA A 98 -7.41 9.06 -17.06
C ALA A 98 -5.90 9.07 -16.79
N LEU A 99 -5.47 9.18 -15.51
CA LEU A 99 -4.06 9.14 -15.13
C LEU A 99 -3.45 7.74 -15.28
N ILE A 100 -4.24 6.68 -15.10
CA ILE A 100 -3.78 5.30 -15.28
C ILE A 100 -3.32 5.07 -16.73
N LYS A 101 -4.01 5.69 -17.69
CA LYS A 101 -3.73 5.54 -19.13
C LYS A 101 -2.43 6.22 -19.57
N THR A 102 -1.86 7.06 -18.73
CA THR A 102 -0.65 7.87 -19.05
C THR A 102 0.57 7.56 -18.17
N GLU A 103 0.47 6.58 -17.27
CA GLU A 103 1.50 6.30 -16.24
C GLU A 103 2.93 6.13 -16.76
N THR A 104 3.09 5.60 -17.97
CA THR A 104 4.40 5.33 -18.57
C THR A 104 4.70 6.17 -19.80
N SER A 105 3.73 6.95 -20.30
CA SER A 105 3.79 7.63 -21.59
C SER A 105 3.56 9.14 -21.51
N PHE A 106 3.21 9.67 -20.34
CA PHE A 106 3.05 11.09 -20.04
C PHE A 106 2.19 11.83 -21.09
N GLY A 107 0.87 11.72 -20.94
CA GLY A 107 -0.09 12.42 -21.81
C GLY A 107 -0.36 11.75 -23.17
N LYS A 108 0.31 10.65 -23.48
CA LYS A 108 0.00 9.81 -24.65
C LYS A 108 -0.61 8.50 -24.15
N PRO A 109 -1.92 8.26 -24.29
CA PRO A 109 -2.53 7.00 -23.87
C PRO A 109 -1.85 5.81 -24.54
N VAL A 110 -1.54 4.78 -23.76
CA VAL A 110 -1.01 3.50 -24.26
C VAL A 110 -2.20 2.56 -24.43
N GLU A 111 -2.55 2.22 -25.66
CA GLU A 111 -3.80 1.52 -25.98
C GLU A 111 -3.82 0.03 -25.61
N ASP A 112 -2.66 -0.63 -25.38
CA ASP A 112 -2.60 -2.10 -25.36
C ASP A 112 -1.98 -2.77 -24.12
N GLY A 113 -1.75 -2.07 -23.03
CA GLY A 113 -1.22 -2.65 -21.79
C GLY A 113 -2.22 -3.59 -21.10
N LYS A 114 -1.92 -4.90 -21.01
CA LYS A 114 -2.76 -5.87 -20.28
C LYS A 114 -3.04 -5.51 -18.82
N PRO A 115 -2.06 -4.99 -18.05
CA PRO A 115 -2.29 -4.52 -16.69
C PRO A 115 -3.32 -3.39 -16.62
N GLN A 116 -3.29 -2.45 -17.56
CA GLN A 116 -4.22 -1.31 -17.61
C GLN A 116 -5.65 -1.77 -17.87
N LYS A 117 -5.90 -2.66 -18.85
CA LYS A 117 -7.23 -3.22 -19.11
C LYS A 117 -7.82 -3.95 -17.91
N PHE A 118 -6.98 -4.65 -17.16
CA PHE A 118 -7.40 -5.27 -15.90
C PHE A 118 -7.89 -4.22 -14.90
N VAL A 119 -7.10 -3.16 -14.67
CA VAL A 119 -7.46 -2.07 -13.75
C VAL A 119 -8.68 -1.31 -14.22
N GLU A 120 -8.79 -0.98 -15.53
CA GLU A 120 -9.94 -0.31 -16.11
C GLU A 120 -11.26 -1.05 -15.84
N SER A 121 -11.23 -2.39 -15.84
CA SER A 121 -12.42 -3.20 -15.52
C SER A 121 -12.93 -3.01 -14.08
N TYR A 122 -12.10 -2.52 -13.18
CA TYR A 122 -12.49 -2.17 -11.80
C TYR A 122 -12.94 -0.73 -11.62
N MET A 123 -12.71 0.13 -12.61
CA MET A 123 -13.18 1.53 -12.61
C MET A 123 -14.57 1.69 -13.21
N GLU A 124 -15.08 0.68 -13.93
CA GLU A 124 -16.40 0.71 -14.57
C GLU A 124 -17.51 1.03 -13.56
N GLY A 125 -18.37 2.00 -13.91
CA GLY A 125 -19.47 2.44 -13.06
C GLY A 125 -19.12 3.40 -11.93
N THR A 126 -17.85 3.82 -11.80
CA THR A 126 -17.39 4.70 -10.72
C THR A 126 -16.89 6.06 -11.19
N THR A 127 -16.76 6.27 -12.48
CA THR A 127 -16.09 7.44 -13.09
C THR A 127 -16.69 8.79 -12.68
N ASP A 128 -18.01 8.87 -12.52
CA ASP A 128 -18.71 10.11 -12.16
C ASP A 128 -18.76 10.39 -10.65
N LEU A 129 -18.28 9.45 -9.83
CA LEU A 129 -18.28 9.64 -8.40
C LEU A 129 -17.29 10.74 -8.01
N PRO A 130 -17.67 11.64 -7.07
CA PRO A 130 -16.77 12.69 -6.61
C PRO A 130 -15.65 12.12 -5.76
N ALA A 131 -14.46 12.66 -5.93
CA ALA A 131 -13.31 12.51 -5.04
C ALA A 131 -13.13 13.79 -4.21
N TRP A 132 -12.19 13.81 -3.28
CA TRP A 132 -11.98 14.99 -2.44
C TRP A 132 -10.95 15.96 -3.01
N ALA A 133 -10.02 15.45 -3.82
CA ALA A 133 -8.91 16.27 -4.31
C ALA A 133 -9.36 17.34 -5.32
N VAL A 134 -8.72 18.49 -5.23
CA VAL A 134 -8.75 19.58 -6.20
C VAL A 134 -7.44 19.54 -6.98
N ARG A 135 -7.54 19.41 -8.32
CA ARG A 135 -6.37 19.34 -9.18
C ARG A 135 -5.59 20.64 -9.15
N ASP A 136 -4.27 20.52 -8.96
CA ASP A 136 -3.32 21.63 -8.97
C ASP A 136 -3.68 22.81 -8.02
N ALA A 137 -4.38 22.49 -6.91
CA ALA A 137 -4.64 23.48 -5.86
C ALA A 137 -3.32 24.04 -5.30
N GLU A 138 -3.36 25.25 -4.77
CA GLU A 138 -2.24 25.80 -4.02
C GLU A 138 -1.95 24.96 -2.78
N MET A 139 -0.69 24.68 -2.48
CA MET A 139 -0.33 23.95 -1.27
C MET A 139 -0.49 24.85 -0.05
N HIS A 140 -1.09 24.31 1.01
CA HIS A 140 -1.23 25.04 2.27
C HIS A 140 0.15 25.28 2.89
N PRO A 141 0.50 26.52 3.28
CA PRO A 141 1.76 26.78 3.98
C PRO A 141 1.88 25.98 5.27
N GLY A 142 3.03 25.34 5.51
CA GLY A 142 3.24 24.52 6.72
C GLY A 142 4.48 23.67 6.67
N ARG A 143 4.52 22.66 7.53
CA ARG A 143 5.51 21.57 7.52
C ARG A 143 4.77 20.27 7.73
N PHE A 144 4.56 19.54 6.66
CA PHE A 144 3.75 18.34 6.66
C PHE A 144 4.62 17.09 6.55
N PRO A 145 4.45 16.10 7.43
CA PRO A 145 5.10 14.80 7.30
C PRO A 145 4.83 14.18 5.93
N VAL A 146 5.80 13.42 5.43
CA VAL A 146 5.73 12.78 4.11
C VAL A 146 5.38 11.30 4.25
N VAL A 147 4.49 10.82 3.40
CA VAL A 147 4.10 9.42 3.28
C VAL A 147 4.34 8.99 1.84
N ILE A 148 5.15 7.96 1.64
CA ILE A 148 5.25 7.29 0.34
C ILE A 148 4.31 6.09 0.33
N TYR A 149 3.36 6.07 -0.60
CA TYR A 149 2.48 4.93 -0.83
C TYR A 149 3.01 4.07 -1.97
N ALA A 150 3.29 2.80 -1.69
CA ALA A 150 3.73 1.78 -2.64
C ALA A 150 2.56 0.86 -2.99
N PRO A 151 2.07 0.88 -4.25
CA PRO A 151 0.94 0.08 -4.69
C PRO A 151 1.25 -1.43 -4.72
N SER A 152 0.21 -2.26 -4.90
CA SER A 152 0.36 -3.69 -5.08
C SER A 152 0.95 -4.06 -6.45
N LEU A 153 1.20 -5.33 -6.66
CA LEU A 153 1.81 -5.88 -7.90
C LEU A 153 1.12 -5.35 -9.18
N ASN A 154 1.84 -4.64 -10.01
CA ASN A 154 1.35 -4.02 -11.26
C ASN A 154 0.21 -3.01 -11.08
N ALA A 155 -0.04 -2.55 -9.88
CA ALA A 155 -1.13 -1.61 -9.61
C ALA A 155 -0.76 -0.17 -9.98
N PRO A 156 -1.76 0.68 -10.25
CA PRO A 156 -1.58 2.10 -10.50
C PRO A 156 -1.32 2.86 -9.20
N ALA A 157 -0.74 4.05 -9.32
CA ALA A 157 -0.59 4.97 -8.19
C ALA A 157 -1.93 5.33 -7.53
N THR A 158 -3.04 5.16 -8.25
CA THR A 158 -4.42 5.47 -7.82
C THR A 158 -5.12 4.32 -7.09
N GLU A 159 -4.41 3.27 -6.70
CA GLU A 159 -5.01 2.06 -6.13
C GLU A 159 -5.78 2.29 -4.81
N ASN A 160 -5.33 3.24 -3.98
CA ASN A 160 -5.93 3.57 -2.69
C ASN A 160 -6.18 5.09 -2.55
N ILE A 161 -6.95 5.66 -3.47
CA ILE A 161 -7.23 7.10 -3.53
C ILE A 161 -7.82 7.59 -2.21
N GLU A 162 -8.81 6.89 -1.63
CA GLU A 162 -9.48 7.33 -0.41
C GLU A 162 -8.53 7.39 0.77
N LEU A 163 -7.63 6.41 0.91
CA LEU A 163 -6.61 6.46 1.96
C LEU A 163 -5.64 7.63 1.74
N CYS A 164 -5.19 7.85 0.49
CA CYS A 164 -4.26 8.94 0.18
C CYS A 164 -4.90 10.31 0.40
N GLU A 165 -6.14 10.51 -0.07
CA GLU A 165 -6.90 11.75 0.15
C GLU A 165 -7.20 11.98 1.64
N TYR A 166 -7.57 10.91 2.37
CA TYR A 166 -7.81 10.99 3.80
C TYR A 166 -6.57 11.46 4.56
N LEU A 167 -5.42 10.83 4.35
CA LEU A 167 -4.18 11.24 4.99
C LEU A 167 -3.77 12.68 4.63
N ALA A 168 -3.95 13.08 3.37
CA ALA A 168 -3.67 14.45 2.96
C ALA A 168 -4.59 15.46 3.64
N SER A 169 -5.89 15.15 3.79
CA SER A 169 -6.83 16.00 4.52
C SER A 169 -6.46 16.16 5.99
N GLN A 170 -5.77 15.18 6.56
CA GLN A 170 -5.29 15.14 7.93
C GLN A 170 -3.90 15.77 8.12
N GLY A 171 -3.33 16.38 7.08
CA GLY A 171 -2.07 17.12 7.18
C GLY A 171 -0.83 16.27 6.94
N PHE A 172 -0.88 15.39 5.96
CA PHE A 172 0.28 14.68 5.40
C PHE A 172 0.46 15.04 3.92
N VAL A 173 1.68 14.96 3.42
CA VAL A 173 1.95 14.93 1.97
C VAL A 173 2.12 13.48 1.58
N VAL A 174 1.20 12.96 0.74
CA VAL A 174 1.22 11.57 0.29
C VAL A 174 1.71 11.52 -1.15
N ILE A 175 2.69 10.68 -1.43
CA ILE A 175 3.32 10.59 -2.75
C ILE A 175 3.28 9.13 -3.21
N ALA A 176 2.84 8.88 -4.44
CA ALA A 176 2.81 7.57 -5.03
C ALA A 176 3.23 7.60 -6.51
N SER A 177 3.80 6.49 -6.97
CA SER A 177 4.00 6.16 -8.37
C SER A 177 3.46 4.75 -8.65
N PRO A 178 3.22 4.36 -9.93
CA PRO A 178 2.74 3.03 -10.23
C PRO A 178 3.77 1.96 -9.89
N SER A 179 3.31 0.77 -9.46
CA SER A 179 4.15 -0.41 -9.27
C SER A 179 4.58 -0.97 -10.63
N MET A 180 5.87 -0.94 -10.93
CA MET A 180 6.44 -1.34 -12.21
C MET A 180 7.69 -2.19 -12.01
N GLY A 181 7.90 -3.16 -12.91
CA GLY A 181 9.10 -3.99 -12.91
C GLY A 181 10.40 -3.19 -13.15
N ALA A 182 11.51 -3.86 -13.04
CA ALA A 182 12.84 -3.22 -13.13
C ALA A 182 13.07 -2.51 -14.47
N THR A 183 12.64 -3.13 -15.57
CA THR A 183 12.91 -2.62 -16.93
C THR A 183 11.66 -2.47 -17.79
N SER A 184 10.47 -2.86 -17.31
CA SER A 184 9.21 -2.79 -18.06
C SER A 184 8.04 -2.53 -17.09
N ARG A 185 6.83 -2.34 -17.67
CA ARG A 185 5.61 -2.16 -16.86
C ARG A 185 5.28 -3.38 -16.00
N SER A 186 5.67 -4.58 -16.47
CA SER A 186 5.35 -5.82 -15.78
C SER A 186 6.30 -6.06 -14.60
N MET A 187 5.75 -6.05 -13.39
CA MET A 187 6.45 -6.33 -12.14
C MET A 187 6.71 -7.85 -12.00
N THR A 188 7.88 -8.20 -11.47
CA THR A 188 8.24 -9.58 -11.10
C THR A 188 8.14 -9.80 -9.59
N VAL A 189 7.76 -11.02 -9.18
CA VAL A 189 7.62 -11.40 -7.76
C VAL A 189 8.93 -12.06 -7.31
N ASP A 190 9.99 -11.26 -7.25
CA ASP A 190 11.35 -11.66 -6.89
C ASP A 190 12.13 -10.48 -6.29
N ILE A 191 13.39 -10.71 -5.89
CA ILE A 191 14.27 -9.68 -5.36
C ILE A 191 14.48 -8.52 -6.35
N PRO A 192 14.74 -8.74 -7.67
CA PRO A 192 14.80 -7.67 -8.65
C PRO A 192 13.54 -6.79 -8.70
N GLY A 193 12.35 -7.38 -8.65
CA GLY A 193 11.08 -6.64 -8.60
C GLY A 193 10.93 -5.80 -7.32
N ALA A 194 11.21 -6.41 -6.15
CA ALA A 194 11.19 -5.69 -4.87
C ALA A 194 12.20 -4.53 -4.85
N ASN A 195 13.39 -4.75 -5.40
CA ASN A 195 14.42 -3.71 -5.54
C ASN A 195 14.00 -2.57 -6.46
N ALA A 196 13.32 -2.88 -7.57
CA ALA A 196 12.88 -1.86 -8.53
C ALA A 196 11.93 -0.87 -7.88
N GLU A 197 10.93 -1.36 -7.17
CA GLU A 197 9.94 -0.51 -6.49
C GLU A 197 10.54 0.16 -5.23
N ALA A 198 11.43 -0.50 -4.49
CA ALA A 198 12.17 0.13 -3.40
C ALA A 198 13.04 1.31 -3.88
N GLN A 199 13.63 1.21 -5.07
CA GLN A 199 14.34 2.32 -5.69
C GLN A 199 13.40 3.44 -6.13
N ASP A 200 12.18 3.11 -6.60
CA ASP A 200 11.15 4.12 -6.87
C ASP A 200 10.78 4.88 -5.59
N ILE A 201 10.58 4.18 -4.47
CA ILE A 201 10.34 4.82 -3.16
C ILE A 201 11.47 5.79 -2.80
N SER A 202 12.74 5.37 -2.92
CA SER A 202 13.89 6.23 -2.63
C SER A 202 13.99 7.43 -3.59
N PHE A 203 13.64 7.24 -4.87
CA PHE A 203 13.54 8.33 -5.85
C PHE A 203 12.47 9.35 -5.45
N LEU A 204 11.27 8.88 -5.06
CA LEU A 204 10.18 9.74 -4.59
C LEU A 204 10.54 10.49 -3.30
N LEU A 205 11.30 9.88 -2.40
CA LEU A 205 11.85 10.57 -1.22
C LEU A 205 12.85 11.67 -1.60
N GLY A 206 13.67 11.43 -2.64
CA GLY A 206 14.53 12.46 -3.21
C GLY A 206 13.74 13.62 -3.80
N PHE A 207 12.66 13.31 -4.52
CA PHE A 207 11.75 14.32 -5.06
C PHE A 207 11.03 15.10 -3.96
N ALA A 208 10.58 14.45 -2.89
CA ALA A 208 9.88 15.09 -1.77
C ALA A 208 10.70 16.22 -1.12
N VAL A 209 12.03 16.10 -1.11
CA VAL A 209 12.93 17.17 -0.62
C VAL A 209 12.75 18.48 -1.40
N SER A 210 12.36 18.40 -2.68
CA SER A 210 12.18 19.56 -3.54
C SER A 210 10.79 20.22 -3.42
N LEU A 211 9.85 19.54 -2.76
CA LEU A 211 8.50 20.07 -2.56
C LEU A 211 8.50 21.11 -1.43
N PRO A 212 7.79 22.24 -1.60
CA PRO A 212 7.60 23.16 -0.50
C PRO A 212 6.79 22.53 0.63
N ASP A 213 6.93 23.05 1.82
CA ASP A 213 6.07 22.72 2.98
C ASP A 213 6.11 21.24 3.42
N THR A 214 7.08 20.42 2.96
CA THR A 214 7.33 19.06 3.44
C THR A 214 8.24 19.05 4.67
N ASP A 215 7.98 18.12 5.59
CA ASP A 215 8.85 17.82 6.73
C ASP A 215 9.56 16.48 6.52
N MET A 216 10.73 16.52 5.90
CA MET A 216 11.55 15.34 5.62
C MET A 216 12.21 14.72 6.86
N SER A 217 12.02 15.29 8.05
CA SER A 217 12.39 14.67 9.32
C SER A 217 11.27 13.76 9.88
N LYS A 218 10.19 13.55 9.13
CA LYS A 218 8.99 12.81 9.51
C LYS A 218 8.44 12.08 8.30
N VAL A 219 8.99 10.90 8.02
CA VAL A 219 8.69 10.14 6.80
C VAL A 219 8.17 8.75 7.13
N ALA A 220 7.09 8.34 6.49
CA ALA A 220 6.65 6.94 6.50
C ALA A 220 6.56 6.36 5.10
N ALA A 221 6.69 5.03 5.02
CA ALA A 221 6.31 4.26 3.86
C ALA A 221 5.08 3.40 4.18
N ILE A 222 4.10 3.41 3.29
CA ILE A 222 2.93 2.52 3.33
C ILE A 222 3.00 1.62 2.10
N GLY A 223 2.92 0.31 2.29
CA GLY A 223 2.92 -0.60 1.16
C GLY A 223 1.80 -1.62 1.23
N TYR A 224 1.07 -1.79 0.13
CA TYR A 224 0.04 -2.82 0.01
C TYR A 224 0.56 -4.02 -0.77
N SER A 225 0.29 -5.24 -0.26
CA SER A 225 0.66 -6.48 -0.95
C SER A 225 2.16 -6.50 -1.34
N TRP A 226 2.49 -6.52 -2.63
CA TRP A 226 3.86 -6.47 -3.12
C TRP A 226 4.56 -5.14 -2.76
N GLY A 227 3.82 -4.02 -2.77
CA GLY A 227 4.32 -2.74 -2.27
C GLY A 227 4.76 -2.79 -0.81
N GLY A 228 4.17 -3.68 0.01
CA GLY A 228 4.64 -3.94 1.38
C GLY A 228 6.04 -4.55 1.42
N MET A 229 6.35 -5.48 0.50
CA MET A 229 7.70 -6.03 0.32
C MET A 229 8.68 -4.92 -0.09
N ALA A 230 8.30 -4.12 -1.08
CA ALA A 230 9.13 -3.02 -1.57
C ALA A 230 9.38 -1.95 -0.49
N ALA A 231 8.36 -1.62 0.31
CA ALA A 231 8.48 -0.67 1.41
C ALA A 231 9.43 -1.19 2.52
N LEU A 232 9.40 -2.50 2.82
CA LEU A 232 10.38 -3.12 3.71
C LEU A 232 11.81 -2.98 3.17
N PHE A 233 12.01 -3.27 1.88
CA PHE A 233 13.31 -3.15 1.21
C PHE A 233 13.82 -1.70 1.21
N ALA A 234 12.93 -0.74 0.94
CA ALA A 234 13.25 0.68 1.01
C ALA A 234 13.63 1.10 2.44
N ALA A 235 12.83 0.74 3.44
CA ALA A 235 13.05 1.11 4.84
C ALA A 235 14.36 0.51 5.42
N ALA A 236 14.76 -0.68 4.97
CA ALA A 236 16.03 -1.28 5.38
C ALA A 236 17.25 -0.49 4.89
N ARG A 237 17.13 0.21 3.77
CA ARG A 237 18.25 0.89 3.07
C ARG A 237 18.22 2.40 3.22
N ASP A 238 17.04 3.00 3.23
CA ASP A 238 16.86 4.45 3.24
C ASP A 238 16.50 4.94 4.65
N LYS A 239 17.48 5.52 5.31
CA LYS A 239 17.36 5.98 6.70
C LYS A 239 16.48 7.24 6.88
N ARG A 240 15.92 7.75 5.79
CA ARG A 240 14.92 8.81 5.86
C ARG A 240 13.55 8.28 6.28
N ILE A 241 13.30 6.96 6.18
CA ILE A 241 12.02 6.35 6.56
C ILE A 241 12.01 6.10 8.07
N ASP A 242 11.11 6.77 8.78
CA ASP A 242 10.97 6.74 10.24
C ASP A 242 9.89 5.76 10.72
N ALA A 243 8.94 5.38 9.84
CA ALA A 243 7.86 4.45 10.18
C ALA A 243 7.42 3.64 8.96
N LEU A 244 6.97 2.40 9.18
CA LEU A 244 6.53 1.49 8.14
C LEU A 244 5.10 1.01 8.41
N VAL A 245 4.23 1.06 7.37
CA VAL A 245 2.88 0.51 7.39
C VAL A 245 2.75 -0.55 6.29
N SER A 246 2.27 -1.72 6.64
CA SER A 246 2.05 -2.83 5.74
C SER A 246 0.56 -3.17 5.67
N LEU A 247 -0.03 -2.98 4.50
CA LEU A 247 -1.40 -3.36 4.19
C LEU A 247 -1.38 -4.76 3.57
N ASP A 248 -1.51 -5.79 4.39
CA ASP A 248 -1.43 -7.22 4.01
C ASP A 248 -0.19 -7.53 3.13
N GLY A 249 0.98 -7.00 3.53
CA GLY A 249 2.21 -7.00 2.75
C GLY A 249 2.80 -8.38 2.51
N SER A 250 3.34 -8.58 1.30
CA SER A 250 3.85 -9.87 0.81
C SER A 250 5.02 -10.43 1.62
N PHE A 251 5.78 -9.62 2.35
CA PHE A 251 6.87 -10.11 3.20
C PHE A 251 6.38 -11.06 4.31
N ARG A 252 5.11 -10.96 4.71
CA ARG A 252 4.48 -11.88 5.65
C ARG A 252 4.26 -13.26 5.05
N TYR A 253 3.92 -13.33 3.76
CA TYR A 253 3.62 -14.56 3.03
C TYR A 253 4.82 -15.17 2.32
N SER A 254 5.86 -14.38 2.09
CA SER A 254 7.09 -14.78 1.41
C SER A 254 8.31 -14.32 2.20
N PRO A 255 8.50 -14.82 3.44
CA PRO A 255 9.60 -14.38 4.32
C PRO A 255 10.98 -14.73 3.74
N ASP A 256 11.07 -15.74 2.86
CA ASP A 256 12.33 -16.11 2.21
C ASP A 256 12.88 -14.99 1.30
N THR A 257 12.00 -14.17 0.71
CA THR A 257 12.43 -13.09 -0.20
C THR A 257 13.31 -12.05 0.51
N PRO A 258 12.94 -11.44 1.65
CA PRO A 258 13.83 -10.54 2.36
C PRO A 258 15.09 -11.25 2.90
N HIS A 259 15.00 -12.51 3.35
CA HIS A 259 16.17 -13.25 3.87
C HIS A 259 17.19 -13.65 2.80
N GLN A 260 16.76 -13.81 1.54
CA GLN A 260 17.65 -14.04 0.41
C GLN A 260 18.35 -12.75 -0.05
N ALA A 261 17.85 -11.59 0.33
CA ALA A 261 18.50 -10.31 0.07
C ALA A 261 19.52 -10.02 1.18
N ALA A 262 20.81 -9.98 0.83
CA ALA A 262 21.90 -9.94 1.80
C ALA A 262 21.93 -8.72 2.73
N ASP A 263 21.18 -7.68 2.40
CA ASP A 263 21.15 -6.39 3.11
C ASP A 263 19.80 -6.08 3.77
N ILE A 264 18.85 -7.03 3.77
CA ILE A 264 17.56 -6.88 4.45
C ILE A 264 17.59 -7.69 5.75
N HIS A 265 17.54 -6.99 6.87
CA HIS A 265 17.66 -7.55 8.20
C HIS A 265 16.49 -7.10 9.09
N PRO A 266 15.34 -7.80 9.08
CA PRO A 266 14.19 -7.42 9.91
C PRO A 266 14.51 -7.36 11.41
N ASP A 267 15.42 -8.22 11.88
CA ASP A 267 15.91 -8.28 13.27
C ASP A 267 16.70 -7.04 13.73
N ARG A 268 17.11 -6.19 12.78
CA ARG A 268 17.86 -4.96 13.04
C ARG A 268 17.05 -3.68 12.79
N MET A 269 15.80 -3.82 12.35
CA MET A 269 14.94 -2.68 12.09
C MET A 269 14.45 -2.07 13.39
N THR A 270 14.75 -0.77 13.59
CA THR A 270 14.42 -0.03 14.83
C THR A 270 13.19 0.87 14.68
N ILE A 271 12.72 1.09 13.45
CA ILE A 271 11.55 1.91 13.21
C ILE A 271 10.26 1.18 13.63
N PRO A 272 9.20 1.90 14.02
CA PRO A 272 7.90 1.29 14.29
C PRO A 272 7.27 0.70 13.02
N LEU A 273 6.59 -0.43 13.20
CA LEU A 273 5.89 -1.16 12.14
C LEU A 273 4.43 -1.39 12.52
N LEU A 274 3.53 -0.90 11.66
CA LEU A 274 2.12 -1.27 11.66
C LEU A 274 1.86 -2.30 10.56
N VAL A 275 1.33 -3.47 10.94
CA VAL A 275 0.95 -4.52 9.99
C VAL A 275 -0.54 -4.77 10.08
N PHE A 276 -1.22 -4.62 8.96
CA PHE A 276 -2.54 -5.19 8.79
C PHE A 276 -2.44 -6.54 8.10
N SER A 277 -3.29 -7.47 8.51
CA SER A 277 -3.43 -8.77 7.88
C SER A 277 -4.87 -9.27 7.94
N ARG A 278 -5.25 -10.09 7.00
CA ARG A 278 -6.53 -10.81 7.00
C ARG A 278 -6.55 -11.90 8.07
N ALA A 279 -7.74 -12.34 8.47
CA ALA A 279 -7.93 -13.29 9.57
C ALA A 279 -7.56 -14.73 9.24
N GLU A 280 -7.84 -15.14 8.00
CA GLU A 280 -7.81 -16.55 7.57
C GLU A 280 -6.43 -17.19 7.59
N GLU A 281 -5.39 -16.34 7.64
CA GLU A 281 -4.01 -16.78 7.61
C GLU A 281 -3.26 -16.25 8.83
N THR A 282 -3.29 -17.02 9.92
CA THR A 282 -2.33 -16.79 11.01
C THR A 282 -0.93 -17.17 10.53
N LEU A 283 0.10 -16.73 11.23
CA LEU A 283 1.48 -17.12 10.91
C LEU A 283 1.63 -18.65 10.95
N GLU A 284 1.03 -19.30 11.94
CA GLU A 284 1.07 -20.74 12.14
C GLU A 284 0.32 -21.50 11.02
N THR A 285 -0.83 -20.99 10.61
CA THR A 285 -1.61 -21.58 9.50
C THR A 285 -0.85 -21.48 8.19
N TRP A 286 -0.21 -20.33 7.93
CA TRP A 286 0.59 -20.15 6.73
C TRP A 286 1.82 -21.05 6.71
N ASP A 287 2.53 -21.16 7.83
CA ASP A 287 3.69 -22.03 7.96
C ASP A 287 3.31 -23.50 7.76
N ALA A 288 2.16 -23.94 8.32
CA ALA A 288 1.65 -25.29 8.11
C ALA A 288 1.31 -25.56 6.64
N MET A 289 0.63 -24.62 5.95
CA MET A 289 0.32 -24.75 4.52
C MET A 289 1.58 -24.81 3.64
N ARG A 290 2.64 -24.12 4.00
CA ARG A 290 3.92 -24.15 3.28
C ARG A 290 4.65 -25.47 3.46
N GLN A 291 4.64 -26.03 4.68
CA GLN A 291 5.21 -27.34 4.98
C GLN A 291 4.53 -28.46 4.19
N ASP A 292 3.19 -28.45 4.11
CA ASP A 292 2.43 -29.44 3.33
C ASP A 292 2.74 -29.40 1.83
N LYS A 293 3.14 -28.24 1.29
CA LYS A 293 3.47 -28.08 -0.13
C LYS A 293 4.94 -28.38 -0.47
N ASN A 294 5.70 -28.94 0.45
CA ASN A 294 7.17 -29.09 0.32
C ASN A 294 7.88 -27.77 -0.06
N GLN A 295 7.25 -26.64 0.20
CA GLN A 295 7.85 -25.34 0.12
C GLN A 295 8.56 -25.10 1.45
N CYS A 296 9.85 -25.36 1.48
CA CYS A 296 10.65 -25.12 2.68
C CYS A 296 10.54 -23.66 3.10
N ALA A 297 9.74 -23.38 4.15
CA ALA A 297 9.81 -22.11 4.86
C ALA A 297 11.05 -22.16 5.73
N CYS A 298 12.22 -21.92 5.12
CA CYS A 298 13.48 -21.96 5.85
C CYS A 298 13.76 -20.66 6.59
N ALA A 299 13.07 -19.58 6.23
CA ALA A 299 13.24 -18.29 6.83
C ALA A 299 12.19 -18.02 7.93
N PRO A 300 12.60 -17.43 9.07
CA PRO A 300 11.68 -16.96 10.09
C PRO A 300 10.71 -15.93 9.52
N ASN A 301 9.52 -15.83 10.13
CA ASN A 301 8.59 -14.77 9.74
C ASN A 301 9.11 -13.41 10.17
N VAL A 302 9.07 -12.43 9.27
CA VAL A 302 9.53 -11.06 9.49
C VAL A 302 8.95 -10.44 10.76
N LEU A 303 7.66 -10.71 11.08
CA LEU A 303 7.03 -10.17 12.28
C LEU A 303 7.64 -10.73 13.57
N ASN A 304 8.11 -11.99 13.56
CA ASN A 304 8.76 -12.58 14.73
C ASN A 304 10.14 -11.97 14.97
N GLU A 305 10.82 -11.57 13.91
CA GLU A 305 12.16 -10.96 13.97
C GLU A 305 12.12 -9.46 14.29
N TRP A 306 10.99 -8.78 14.09
CA TRP A 306 10.86 -7.32 14.34
C TRP A 306 10.86 -7.01 15.84
N THR A 307 12.02 -7.09 16.48
CA THR A 307 12.16 -6.97 17.93
C THR A 307 12.78 -5.66 18.41
N GLN A 308 13.41 -4.90 17.51
CA GLN A 308 14.10 -3.65 17.85
C GLN A 308 13.20 -2.40 17.65
N GLY A 309 12.13 -2.51 16.88
CA GLY A 309 11.10 -1.49 16.69
C GLY A 309 9.76 -1.94 17.27
N ASP A 310 8.91 -0.99 17.60
CA ASP A 310 7.53 -1.30 18.01
C ASP A 310 6.79 -2.00 16.87
N LEU A 311 6.02 -3.03 17.19
CA LEU A 311 5.18 -3.76 16.24
C LEU A 311 3.72 -3.70 16.68
N LEU A 312 2.90 -3.04 15.89
CA LEU A 312 1.44 -3.09 15.99
C LEU A 312 0.90 -4.01 14.91
N HIS A 313 0.32 -5.13 15.29
CA HIS A 313 -0.31 -6.07 14.36
C HIS A 313 -1.82 -6.04 14.51
N VAL A 314 -2.51 -5.59 13.47
CA VAL A 314 -3.96 -5.46 13.36
C VAL A 314 -4.47 -6.51 12.37
N ARG A 315 -5.18 -7.52 12.89
CA ARG A 315 -5.84 -8.52 12.06
C ARG A 315 -7.26 -8.06 11.75
N LEU A 316 -7.57 -7.86 10.49
CA LEU A 316 -8.90 -7.51 10.01
C LEU A 316 -9.66 -8.80 9.70
N LEU A 317 -10.66 -9.11 10.50
CA LEU A 317 -11.31 -10.43 10.50
C LEU A 317 -12.33 -10.60 9.36
N ALA A 318 -12.85 -9.49 8.84
CA ALA A 318 -13.91 -9.45 7.84
C ALA A 318 -13.44 -9.05 6.42
N ILE A 319 -12.13 -9.05 6.18
CA ILE A 319 -11.57 -8.55 4.91
C ILE A 319 -10.69 -9.62 4.25
N SER A 320 -10.79 -9.73 2.94
CA SER A 320 -9.87 -10.51 2.11
C SER A 320 -8.72 -9.64 1.59
N HIS A 321 -7.71 -10.29 0.97
CA HIS A 321 -6.56 -9.58 0.42
C HIS A 321 -6.94 -8.42 -0.50
N ILE A 322 -7.84 -8.66 -1.46
CA ILE A 322 -8.23 -7.66 -2.47
C ILE A 322 -8.95 -6.44 -1.86
N GLN A 323 -9.58 -6.60 -0.70
CA GLN A 323 -10.33 -5.52 -0.04
C GLN A 323 -9.45 -4.51 0.70
N PHE A 324 -8.13 -4.70 0.77
CA PHE A 324 -7.21 -3.66 1.21
C PHE A 324 -7.03 -2.51 0.21
N SER A 325 -7.61 -2.65 -0.99
CA SER A 325 -7.62 -1.62 -2.03
C SER A 325 -9.01 -1.01 -2.21
N SER A 326 -9.11 0.29 -2.11
CA SER A 326 -10.36 1.01 -2.36
C SER A 326 -10.79 0.97 -3.82
N LEU A 327 -9.84 0.87 -4.75
CA LEU A 327 -10.11 0.67 -6.17
C LEU A 327 -10.97 -0.59 -6.39
N TYR A 328 -10.57 -1.71 -5.79
CA TYR A 328 -11.29 -2.96 -5.95
C TYR A 328 -12.63 -2.95 -5.24
N GLN A 329 -12.71 -2.42 -4.03
CA GLN A 329 -13.97 -2.35 -3.27
C GLN A 329 -15.04 -1.48 -3.96
N ARG A 330 -14.65 -0.43 -4.68
CA ARG A 330 -15.59 0.42 -5.43
C ARG A 330 -16.14 -0.24 -6.68
N SER A 331 -15.46 -1.22 -7.26
CA SER A 331 -15.76 -1.73 -8.59
C SER A 331 -17.10 -2.45 -8.66
N GLU A 332 -17.82 -2.25 -9.78
CA GLU A 332 -19.04 -3.01 -10.09
C GLU A 332 -18.75 -4.51 -10.23
N ARG A 333 -17.56 -4.86 -10.71
CA ARG A 333 -17.09 -6.24 -10.76
C ARG A 333 -16.99 -6.85 -9.37
N PHE A 334 -16.44 -6.13 -8.40
CA PHE A 334 -16.36 -6.59 -7.01
C PHE A 334 -17.76 -6.78 -6.40
N LYS A 335 -18.71 -5.91 -6.74
CA LYS A 335 -20.10 -6.08 -6.28
C LYS A 335 -20.75 -7.37 -6.77
N LYS A 336 -20.46 -7.80 -8.01
CA LYS A 336 -20.99 -9.04 -8.58
C LYS A 336 -20.33 -10.28 -8.01
N ASP A 337 -19.01 -10.22 -7.84
CA ASP A 337 -18.17 -11.36 -7.48
C ASP A 337 -17.74 -11.33 -5.99
N GLY A 338 -17.96 -10.20 -5.30
CA GLY A 338 -17.37 -9.87 -4.00
C GLY A 338 -17.76 -10.79 -2.86
N LEU A 339 -18.96 -11.37 -2.90
CA LEU A 339 -19.40 -12.38 -1.92
C LEU A 339 -18.49 -13.62 -1.89
N HIS A 340 -17.74 -13.89 -2.95
CA HIS A 340 -16.77 -14.99 -2.99
C HIS A 340 -15.43 -14.64 -2.30
N PHE A 341 -15.21 -13.36 -2.02
CA PHE A 341 -13.97 -12.88 -1.42
C PHE A 341 -14.10 -12.52 0.06
N VAL A 342 -15.33 -12.41 0.57
CA VAL A 342 -15.58 -12.13 1.99
C VAL A 342 -15.46 -13.44 2.78
N PRO A 343 -14.81 -13.46 3.95
CA PRO A 343 -14.81 -14.61 4.83
C PRO A 343 -16.24 -15.06 5.17
N ALA A 344 -16.48 -16.37 5.29
CA ALA A 344 -17.81 -16.99 5.26
C ALA A 344 -18.81 -16.44 6.30
N ASP A 345 -18.32 -15.94 7.44
CA ASP A 345 -19.14 -15.44 8.54
C ASP A 345 -19.35 -13.93 8.54
N TYR A 346 -18.93 -13.24 7.47
CA TYR A 346 -18.95 -11.78 7.37
C TYR A 346 -19.71 -11.29 6.15
N SER A 347 -20.18 -10.05 6.22
CA SER A 347 -20.86 -9.35 5.13
C SER A 347 -19.89 -8.45 4.34
N LEU A 348 -20.34 -7.94 3.19
CA LEU A 348 -19.60 -6.93 2.43
C LEU A 348 -19.49 -5.62 3.22
N GLU A 349 -20.50 -5.29 3.99
CA GLU A 349 -20.54 -4.12 4.89
C GLU A 349 -19.46 -4.23 5.98
N ASP A 350 -19.25 -5.42 6.54
CA ASP A 350 -18.16 -5.68 7.50
C ASP A 350 -16.77 -5.48 6.84
N GLY A 351 -16.65 -5.87 5.58
CA GLY A 351 -15.44 -5.62 4.78
C GLY A 351 -15.18 -4.12 4.59
N ILE A 352 -16.22 -3.34 4.25
CA ILE A 352 -16.10 -1.86 4.14
C ILE A 352 -15.75 -1.25 5.51
N ALA A 353 -16.43 -1.66 6.57
CA ALA A 353 -16.13 -1.18 7.91
C ALA A 353 -14.67 -1.50 8.31
N SER A 354 -14.18 -2.69 7.97
CA SER A 354 -12.78 -3.08 8.19
C SER A 354 -11.79 -2.18 7.43
N TYR A 355 -12.09 -1.81 6.19
CA TYR A 355 -11.28 -0.86 5.43
C TYR A 355 -11.24 0.52 6.08
N ASN A 356 -12.38 1.04 6.54
CA ASN A 356 -12.43 2.32 7.23
C ASN A 356 -11.61 2.29 8.54
N TRP A 357 -11.71 1.22 9.31
CA TRP A 357 -10.87 1.04 10.50
C TRP A 357 -9.39 0.89 10.15
N MET A 358 -9.04 0.24 9.04
CA MET A 358 -7.65 0.21 8.54
C MET A 358 -7.13 1.63 8.29
N ALA A 359 -7.91 2.47 7.61
CA ALA A 359 -7.54 3.86 7.36
C ALA A 359 -7.38 4.65 8.68
N ARG A 360 -8.29 4.46 9.64
CA ARG A 360 -8.22 5.09 10.96
C ARG A 360 -6.99 4.68 11.74
N TYR A 361 -6.72 3.38 11.89
CA TYR A 361 -5.51 2.91 12.58
C TYR A 361 -4.23 3.36 11.88
N THR A 362 -4.23 3.46 10.54
CA THR A 362 -3.10 4.02 9.78
C THR A 362 -2.87 5.48 10.16
N LEU A 363 -3.92 6.30 10.19
CA LEU A 363 -3.81 7.71 10.59
C LEU A 363 -3.28 7.85 12.01
N GLU A 364 -3.86 7.11 12.97
CA GLU A 364 -3.45 7.20 14.37
C GLU A 364 -2.01 6.72 14.58
N PHE A 365 -1.58 5.69 13.85
CA PHE A 365 -0.19 5.26 13.87
C PHE A 365 0.75 6.36 13.36
N LEU A 366 0.43 6.98 12.23
CA LEU A 366 1.23 8.07 11.67
C LEU A 366 1.23 9.31 12.58
N ASN A 367 0.11 9.64 13.21
CA ASN A 367 0.03 10.74 14.17
C ASN A 367 0.89 10.44 15.41
N ALA A 368 0.85 9.22 15.94
CA ALA A 368 1.61 8.82 17.12
C ALA A 368 3.12 8.88 16.87
N TYR A 369 3.59 8.30 15.76
CA TYR A 369 5.03 8.12 15.52
C TYR A 369 5.68 9.26 14.74
N LEU A 370 4.95 9.95 13.85
CA LEU A 370 5.51 11.09 13.09
C LEU A 370 5.17 12.45 13.70
N LYS A 371 3.95 12.60 14.25
CA LYS A 371 3.54 13.89 14.83
C LYS A 371 3.68 13.91 16.35
N HIS A 372 3.99 12.76 16.99
CA HIS A 372 4.12 12.62 18.44
C HIS A 372 2.84 13.04 19.19
N ASP A 373 1.67 12.69 18.62
CA ASP A 373 0.36 13.01 19.19
C ASP A 373 0.02 12.04 20.33
N ASP A 374 -0.06 12.55 21.55
CA ASP A 374 -0.36 11.75 22.74
C ASP A 374 -1.75 11.10 22.67
N THR A 375 -2.73 11.73 22.00
CA THR A 375 -4.07 11.18 21.82
C THR A 375 -4.02 9.94 20.93
N ALA A 376 -3.25 10.02 19.86
CA ALA A 376 -3.02 8.89 18.96
C ALA A 376 -2.26 7.76 19.66
N VAL A 377 -1.27 8.07 20.47
CA VAL A 377 -0.56 7.06 21.30
C VAL A 377 -1.53 6.35 22.24
N LEU A 378 -2.45 7.09 22.88
CA LEU A 378 -3.48 6.50 23.74
C LEU A 378 -4.46 5.62 22.94
N PHE A 379 -4.86 6.06 21.72
CA PHE A 379 -5.72 5.27 20.85
C PHE A 379 -5.09 3.91 20.51
N LEU A 380 -3.81 3.89 20.15
CA LEU A 380 -3.09 2.65 19.78
C LEU A 380 -2.93 1.68 20.97
N LYS A 381 -2.92 2.18 22.21
CA LYS A 381 -2.82 1.36 23.43
C LYS A 381 -4.16 0.78 23.90
N ARG A 382 -5.28 1.35 23.46
CA ARG A 382 -6.62 0.86 23.80
C ARG A 382 -6.94 -0.42 23.03
N THR A 383 -7.82 -1.22 23.60
CA THR A 383 -8.41 -2.34 22.87
C THR A 383 -9.29 -1.83 21.72
N PRO A 384 -9.50 -2.61 20.66
CA PRO A 384 -10.42 -2.22 19.59
C PRO A 384 -11.82 -1.82 20.10
N ALA A 385 -12.35 -2.54 21.08
CA ALA A 385 -13.67 -2.24 21.66
C ALA A 385 -13.73 -0.88 22.38
N GLU A 386 -12.67 -0.47 23.10
CA GLU A 386 -12.54 0.85 23.71
C GLU A 386 -12.42 1.98 22.67
N ASN A 387 -11.92 1.67 21.48
CA ASN A 387 -11.91 2.58 20.33
C ASN A 387 -13.24 2.61 19.55
N GLY A 388 -14.24 1.81 19.95
CA GLY A 388 -15.54 1.74 19.29
C GLY A 388 -15.59 0.77 18.10
N VAL A 389 -14.57 -0.04 17.89
CA VAL A 389 -14.57 -1.08 16.82
C VAL A 389 -15.59 -2.16 17.18
N PRO A 390 -16.47 -2.56 16.25
CA PRO A 390 -17.33 -3.73 16.44
C PRO A 390 -16.50 -4.96 16.82
N LYS A 391 -16.96 -5.72 17.83
CA LYS A 391 -16.16 -6.79 18.47
C LYS A 391 -15.64 -7.88 17.54
N HIS A 392 -16.31 -8.08 16.41
CA HIS A 392 -16.00 -9.14 15.46
C HIS A 392 -15.10 -8.68 14.29
N LEU A 393 -14.68 -7.41 14.24
CA LEU A 393 -13.96 -6.91 13.06
C LEU A 393 -12.45 -6.94 13.22
N ILE A 394 -11.90 -6.73 14.41
CA ILE A 394 -10.45 -6.56 14.60
C ILE A 394 -9.93 -7.36 15.79
N ALA A 395 -8.80 -8.03 15.57
CA ALA A 395 -7.93 -8.52 16.63
C ALA A 395 -6.59 -7.75 16.58
N LEU A 396 -6.16 -7.25 17.74
CA LEU A 396 -5.00 -6.37 17.89
C LEU A 396 -3.96 -6.98 18.81
N SER A 397 -2.69 -6.87 18.43
CA SER A 397 -1.56 -7.10 19.32
C SER A 397 -0.52 -6.00 19.17
N LEU A 398 0.04 -5.56 20.29
CA LEU A 398 1.13 -4.59 20.34
C LEU A 398 2.34 -5.24 21.02
N ARG A 399 3.47 -5.21 20.35
CA ARG A 399 4.77 -5.58 20.92
C ARG A 399 5.67 -4.35 20.90
N GLN A 400 6.13 -3.95 22.08
CA GLN A 400 7.09 -2.87 22.20
C GLN A 400 8.49 -3.35 21.87
N ALA A 401 9.32 -2.46 21.37
CA ALA A 401 10.73 -2.69 21.10
C ALA A 401 11.44 -3.21 22.36
N SER A 402 12.30 -4.20 22.17
CA SER A 402 13.17 -4.70 23.24
C SER A 402 14.23 -3.63 23.53
N HIS A 403 14.07 -2.86 24.60
CA HIS A 403 15.13 -2.01 25.08
C HIS A 403 16.27 -2.91 25.58
N GLN A 404 17.37 -3.01 24.83
CA GLN A 404 18.61 -3.48 25.44
C GLN A 404 19.02 -2.42 26.49
N PRO A 405 19.19 -2.79 27.77
CA PRO A 405 19.74 -1.84 28.72
C PRO A 405 21.10 -1.38 28.18
N GLU A 406 21.28 -0.07 28.05
CA GLU A 406 22.57 0.55 27.75
C GLU A 406 23.62 -0.14 28.62
N GLN A 407 24.58 -0.83 28.00
CA GLN A 407 25.70 -1.38 28.74
C GLN A 407 26.41 -0.21 29.41
N ALA A 408 26.19 -0.07 30.72
CA ALA A 408 26.88 0.92 31.55
C ALA A 408 28.38 0.73 31.31
N ASN A 409 28.97 1.67 30.58
CA ASN A 409 30.43 1.77 30.46
C ASN A 409 31.00 1.88 31.83
N THR A 410 31.40 0.75 32.43
CA THR A 410 32.17 0.73 33.67
C THR A 410 33.55 1.29 33.32
N PRO A 411 33.95 2.44 33.88
CA PRO A 411 35.26 2.98 33.59
C PRO A 411 36.30 1.99 34.12
N ALA A 412 37.21 1.57 33.25
CA ALA A 412 38.36 0.77 33.61
C ALA A 412 39.12 1.49 34.74
N LYS A 413 39.14 0.91 35.93
CA LYS A 413 40.03 1.34 37.02
C LYS A 413 41.47 1.13 36.55
N LYS A 414 42.20 2.25 36.46
CA LYS A 414 43.67 2.22 36.40
C LYS A 414 44.29 1.74 37.73
#